data_7870c813d83b5046583521b6685f6c20
#
_entry.id   7870c813d83b5046583521b6685f6c20
#
_cell.length_a   1.000
_cell.length_b   1.000
_cell.length_c   1.000
_cell.angle_alpha   90.00
_cell.angle_beta   90.00
_cell.angle_gamma   90.00
#
_symmetry.space_group_name_H-M   'P 1'
#
loop_
_entity.id
_entity.type
_entity.pdbx_description
1 polymer ?
#
loop_
_entity_poly.entity_id
_entity_poly.type
_entity_poly.pdbx_seq_one_letter_code
_entity_poly.pdbx_strand_id
1 'polypeptide(L)'
;MTQAATSTAVFKSKAREALSDPALQQAMDRAKGGFVGARRIAIENLAEFDSLRDTARDIKDHVLNHLDLYLERYERKTIENGGHVHWAQTAEEACEIVKKICLDADARLVAKGKSMVSEEMGLNRVLEEAGIEVAETDLGEYIIQLAGELPSHITVSYTHLTLPTKRIV
;
A
#
# COMPACT_ATOMS: atom_id res chain seq x y z
N MET A 1 4.68 11.77 17.72
CA MET A 1 5.30 10.41 17.81
C MET A 1 6.60 10.39 17.02
N THR A 2 7.69 10.01 17.64
CA THR A 2 9.02 10.06 17.03
C THR A 2 9.12 8.94 16.01
N GLN A 3 9.22 9.26 14.75
CA GLN A 3 9.51 8.30 13.69
C GLN A 3 10.83 7.60 14.04
N ALA A 4 10.77 6.32 14.38
CA ALA A 4 11.98 5.52 14.63
C ALA A 4 12.76 5.44 13.31
N ALA A 5 13.79 6.26 13.20
CA ALA A 5 14.69 6.20 12.07
C ALA A 5 15.22 4.78 11.93
N THR A 6 14.85 4.08 10.87
CA THR A 6 15.44 2.79 10.51
C THR A 6 16.87 3.02 10.10
N SER A 7 17.78 2.96 11.08
CA SER A 7 19.21 3.06 10.82
C SER A 7 19.71 1.72 10.31
N THR A 8 20.40 1.72 9.18
CA THR A 8 21.11 0.54 8.65
C THR A 8 22.07 -0.06 9.69
N ALA A 9 22.55 0.75 10.63
CA ALA A 9 23.42 0.32 11.72
C ALA A 9 22.76 -0.69 12.67
N VAL A 10 21.45 -0.60 12.92
CA VAL A 10 20.72 -1.53 13.82
C VAL A 10 20.04 -2.67 13.07
N PHE A 11 20.04 -2.68 11.74
CA PHE A 11 19.38 -3.70 10.95
C PHE A 11 19.88 -5.11 11.29
N LYS A 12 21.21 -5.30 11.34
CA LYS A 12 21.82 -6.62 11.62
C LYS A 12 21.46 -7.16 13.00
N SER A 13 21.37 -6.31 14.02
CA SER A 13 20.99 -6.74 15.37
C SER A 13 19.51 -7.11 15.44
N LYS A 14 18.64 -6.28 14.89
CA LYS A 14 17.18 -6.58 14.79
C LYS A 14 16.88 -7.82 13.94
N ALA A 15 17.62 -8.02 12.85
CA ALA A 15 17.47 -9.23 12.04
C ALA A 15 17.85 -10.50 12.82
N ARG A 16 18.94 -10.46 13.62
CA ARG A 16 19.32 -11.60 14.46
C ARG A 16 18.28 -11.88 15.53
N GLU A 17 17.75 -10.85 16.17
CA GLU A 17 16.67 -10.97 17.16
C GLU A 17 15.42 -11.62 16.52
N ALA A 18 14.96 -11.11 15.39
CA ALA A 18 13.84 -11.65 14.65
C ALA A 18 14.06 -13.12 14.19
N LEU A 19 15.27 -13.46 13.77
CA LEU A 19 15.63 -14.84 13.40
C LEU A 19 15.68 -15.79 14.60
N SER A 20 15.94 -15.28 15.79
CA SER A 20 15.97 -16.08 17.04
C SER A 20 14.60 -16.17 17.72
N ASP A 21 13.58 -15.46 17.26
CA ASP A 21 12.21 -15.53 17.79
C ASP A 21 11.46 -16.74 17.20
N PRO A 22 11.21 -17.81 17.99
CA PRO A 22 10.54 -19.01 17.47
C PRO A 22 9.09 -18.75 17.06
N ALA A 23 8.39 -17.82 17.73
CA ALA A 23 7.00 -17.52 17.43
C ALA A 23 6.88 -16.81 16.09
N LEU A 24 7.77 -15.84 15.85
CA LEU A 24 7.86 -15.16 14.56
C LEU A 24 8.24 -16.12 13.44
N GLN A 25 9.25 -16.99 13.64
CA GLN A 25 9.67 -17.97 12.63
C GLN A 25 8.51 -18.94 12.29
N GLN A 26 7.79 -19.43 13.28
CA GLN A 26 6.63 -20.29 13.06
C GLN A 26 5.50 -19.56 12.31
N ALA A 27 5.26 -18.28 12.58
CA ALA A 27 4.28 -17.47 11.86
C ALA A 27 4.68 -17.29 10.39
N MET A 28 5.96 -17.01 10.13
CA MET A 28 6.51 -16.87 8.78
C MET A 28 6.44 -18.18 7.99
N ASP A 29 6.73 -19.32 8.62
CA ASP A 29 6.64 -20.64 7.97
C ASP A 29 5.18 -20.98 7.61
N ARG A 30 4.23 -20.68 8.50
CA ARG A 30 2.80 -20.84 8.20
C ARG A 30 2.35 -19.96 7.03
N ALA A 31 2.74 -18.70 7.01
CA ALA A 31 2.43 -17.76 5.92
C ALA A 31 3.03 -18.27 4.60
N LYS A 32 4.32 -18.65 4.61
CA LYS A 32 5.02 -19.22 3.45
C LYS A 32 4.34 -20.50 2.96
N GLY A 33 4.04 -21.45 3.84
CA GLY A 33 3.37 -22.70 3.48
C GLY A 33 1.98 -22.47 2.90
N GLY A 34 1.19 -21.56 3.46
CA GLY A 34 -0.15 -21.20 2.98
C GLY A 34 -0.11 -20.49 1.63
N PHE A 35 0.54 -19.34 1.57
CA PHE A 35 0.50 -18.47 0.36
C PHE A 35 1.30 -19.04 -0.81
N VAL A 36 2.52 -19.50 -0.58
CA VAL A 36 3.37 -20.06 -1.64
C VAL A 36 2.80 -21.37 -2.18
N GLY A 37 2.27 -22.22 -1.28
CA GLY A 37 1.62 -23.45 -1.65
C GLY A 37 0.35 -23.21 -2.47
N ALA A 38 -0.52 -22.32 -2.04
CA ALA A 38 -1.74 -21.95 -2.78
C ALA A 38 -1.42 -21.35 -4.16
N ARG A 39 -0.40 -20.47 -4.23
CA ARG A 39 0.06 -19.92 -5.51
C ARG A 39 0.57 -21.02 -6.45
N ARG A 40 1.36 -21.96 -5.96
CA ARG A 40 1.87 -23.07 -6.78
C ARG A 40 0.72 -23.90 -7.37
N ILE A 41 -0.26 -24.28 -6.54
CA ILE A 41 -1.44 -25.04 -6.99
C ILE A 41 -2.24 -24.24 -8.02
N ALA A 42 -2.42 -22.94 -7.83
CA ALA A 42 -3.12 -22.09 -8.78
C ALA A 42 -2.40 -22.04 -10.15
N ILE A 43 -1.07 -21.97 -10.15
CA ILE A 43 -0.26 -22.00 -11.37
C ILE A 43 -0.37 -23.36 -12.07
N GLU A 44 -0.26 -24.45 -11.33
CA GLU A 44 -0.36 -25.81 -11.89
C GLU A 44 -1.72 -26.07 -12.53
N ASN A 45 -2.77 -25.44 -12.03
CA ASN A 45 -4.14 -25.54 -12.56
C ASN A 45 -4.45 -24.56 -13.71
N LEU A 46 -3.51 -23.71 -14.10
CA LEU A 46 -3.67 -22.73 -15.18
C LEU A 46 -2.64 -22.99 -16.28
N ALA A 47 -3.01 -23.78 -17.27
CA ALA A 47 -2.10 -24.21 -18.34
C ALA A 47 -1.48 -23.04 -19.12
N GLU A 48 -2.21 -21.91 -19.22
CA GLU A 48 -1.78 -20.70 -19.91
C GLU A 48 -1.00 -19.73 -19.04
N PHE A 49 -0.65 -20.09 -17.79
CA PHE A 49 -0.05 -19.16 -16.82
C PHE A 49 1.17 -18.42 -17.39
N ASP A 50 2.10 -19.13 -18.00
CA ASP A 50 3.33 -18.51 -18.51
C ASP A 50 3.07 -17.55 -19.68
N SER A 51 2.18 -17.92 -20.61
CA SER A 51 1.81 -17.03 -21.73
C SER A 51 1.04 -15.80 -21.27
N LEU A 52 0.15 -15.93 -20.26
CA LEU A 52 -0.55 -14.81 -19.65
C LEU A 52 0.40 -13.88 -18.89
N ARG A 53 1.37 -14.45 -18.16
CA ARG A 53 2.41 -13.68 -17.48
C ARG A 53 3.26 -12.87 -18.47
N ASP A 54 3.66 -13.47 -19.57
CA ASP A 54 4.43 -12.81 -20.62
C ASP A 54 3.62 -11.70 -21.28
N THR A 55 2.35 -11.96 -21.60
CA THR A 55 1.43 -10.95 -22.12
C THR A 55 1.27 -9.78 -21.14
N ALA A 56 1.12 -10.06 -19.84
CA ALA A 56 1.01 -9.02 -18.82
C ALA A 56 2.29 -8.19 -18.70
N ARG A 57 3.47 -8.80 -18.84
CA ARG A 57 4.75 -8.10 -18.91
C ARG A 57 4.79 -7.17 -20.13
N ASP A 58 4.46 -7.68 -21.30
CA ASP A 58 4.51 -6.91 -22.55
C ASP A 58 3.54 -5.71 -22.51
N ILE A 59 2.36 -5.87 -21.90
CA ILE A 59 1.42 -4.74 -21.64
C ILE A 59 2.06 -3.71 -20.74
N LYS A 60 2.70 -4.12 -19.62
CA LYS A 60 3.38 -3.19 -18.72
C LYS A 60 4.53 -2.47 -19.38
N ASP A 61 5.35 -3.18 -20.13
CA ASP A 61 6.48 -2.59 -20.86
C ASP A 61 5.98 -1.57 -21.90
N HIS A 62 4.90 -1.90 -22.62
CA HIS A 62 4.26 -0.96 -23.54
C HIS A 62 3.78 0.31 -22.80
N VAL A 63 3.09 0.15 -21.67
CA VAL A 63 2.60 1.31 -20.89
C VAL A 63 3.75 2.16 -20.38
N LEU A 64 4.81 1.54 -19.86
CA LEU A 64 5.98 2.26 -19.35
C LEU A 64 6.74 3.01 -20.46
N ASN A 65 6.85 2.42 -21.64
CA ASN A 65 7.51 3.06 -22.79
C ASN A 65 6.70 4.22 -23.39
N HIS A 66 5.42 4.35 -23.03
CA HIS A 66 4.52 5.41 -23.51
C HIS A 66 3.77 6.07 -22.32
N LEU A 67 4.43 6.15 -21.16
CA LEU A 67 3.80 6.57 -19.91
C LEU A 67 3.26 8.00 -20.00
N ASP A 68 3.96 8.90 -20.68
CA ASP A 68 3.55 10.27 -20.98
C ASP A 68 2.18 10.33 -21.65
N LEU A 69 1.98 9.55 -22.73
CA LEU A 69 0.70 9.51 -23.46
C LEU A 69 -0.45 8.97 -22.61
N TYR A 70 -0.15 7.95 -21.77
CA TYR A 70 -1.15 7.39 -20.86
C TYR A 70 -1.54 8.36 -19.76
N LEU A 71 -0.57 9.09 -19.19
CA LEU A 71 -0.81 10.09 -18.15
C LEU A 71 -1.59 11.29 -18.68
N GLU A 72 -1.24 11.84 -19.85
CA GLU A 72 -2.00 12.90 -20.51
C GLU A 72 -3.44 12.48 -20.82
N ARG A 73 -3.63 11.25 -21.30
CA ARG A 73 -4.96 10.70 -21.54
C ARG A 73 -5.75 10.54 -20.24
N TYR A 74 -5.11 10.07 -19.19
CA TYR A 74 -5.72 9.90 -17.86
C TYR A 74 -6.19 11.26 -17.32
N GLU A 75 -5.31 12.27 -17.32
CA GLU A 75 -5.64 13.62 -16.88
C GLU A 75 -6.84 14.18 -17.63
N ARG A 76 -6.78 14.17 -18.98
CA ARG A 76 -7.88 14.66 -19.81
C ARG A 76 -9.20 13.95 -19.48
N LYS A 77 -9.19 12.60 -19.38
CA LYS A 77 -10.39 11.82 -19.06
C LYS A 77 -10.92 12.08 -17.68
N THR A 78 -10.05 12.31 -16.71
CA THR A 78 -10.45 12.67 -15.34
C THR A 78 -11.15 14.03 -15.33
N ILE A 79 -10.57 15.01 -16.01
CA ILE A 79 -11.14 16.37 -16.12
C ILE A 79 -12.47 16.36 -16.89
N GLU A 80 -12.57 15.63 -18.01
CA GLU A 80 -13.82 15.45 -18.76
C GLU A 80 -14.96 14.88 -17.90
N ASN A 81 -14.63 14.05 -16.89
CA ASN A 81 -15.59 13.47 -15.96
C ASN A 81 -15.78 14.29 -14.66
N GLY A 82 -15.29 15.52 -14.62
CA GLY A 82 -15.46 16.43 -13.47
C GLY A 82 -14.51 16.18 -12.31
N GLY A 83 -13.47 15.37 -12.51
CA GLY A 83 -12.42 15.15 -11.52
C GLY A 83 -11.28 16.17 -11.66
N HIS A 84 -10.34 16.09 -10.73
CA HIS A 84 -9.13 16.90 -10.73
C HIS A 84 -7.89 16.01 -10.70
N VAL A 85 -6.85 16.40 -11.41
CA VAL A 85 -5.54 15.74 -11.36
C VAL A 85 -4.52 16.77 -10.88
N HIS A 86 -3.73 16.37 -9.91
CA HIS A 86 -2.65 17.18 -9.37
C HIS A 86 -1.31 16.51 -9.63
N TRP A 87 -0.35 17.31 -10.05
CA TRP A 87 1.02 16.86 -10.29
C TRP A 87 1.92 17.37 -9.17
N ALA A 88 2.74 16.49 -8.64
CA ALA A 88 3.73 16.82 -7.62
C ALA A 88 5.08 16.22 -8.00
N GLN A 89 6.15 16.98 -7.86
CA GLN A 89 7.51 16.51 -8.16
C GLN A 89 8.20 15.91 -6.93
N THR A 90 7.73 16.26 -5.73
CA THR A 90 8.28 15.78 -4.46
C THR A 90 7.19 15.28 -3.53
N ALA A 91 7.58 14.50 -2.53
CA ALA A 91 6.69 14.03 -1.48
C ALA A 91 6.09 15.20 -0.68
N GLU A 92 6.88 16.22 -0.40
CA GLU A 92 6.47 17.42 0.32
C GLU A 92 5.41 18.18 -0.46
N GLU A 93 5.60 18.37 -1.75
CA GLU A 93 4.62 19.04 -2.62
C GLU A 93 3.31 18.26 -2.67
N ALA A 94 3.37 16.93 -2.80
CA ALA A 94 2.19 16.07 -2.76
C ALA A 94 1.42 16.20 -1.44
N CYS A 95 2.12 16.21 -0.30
CA CYS A 95 1.52 16.41 1.01
C CYS A 95 0.84 17.77 1.14
N GLU A 96 1.48 18.86 0.66
CA GLU A 96 0.89 20.20 0.71
C GLU A 96 -0.36 20.31 -0.16
N ILE A 97 -0.37 19.69 -1.34
CA ILE A 97 -1.57 19.64 -2.21
C ILE A 97 -2.72 18.93 -1.46
N VAL A 98 -2.47 17.75 -0.89
CA VAL A 98 -3.51 17.01 -0.16
C VAL A 98 -3.99 17.79 1.06
N LYS A 99 -3.07 18.34 1.85
CA LYS A 99 -3.41 19.19 3.01
C LYS A 99 -4.29 20.36 2.61
N LYS A 100 -3.92 21.06 1.54
CA LYS A 100 -4.72 22.20 1.02
C LYS A 100 -6.14 21.75 0.64
N ILE A 101 -6.28 20.63 -0.08
CA ILE A 101 -7.60 20.09 -0.45
C ILE A 101 -8.45 19.79 0.79
N CYS A 102 -7.86 19.19 1.82
CA CYS A 102 -8.54 18.88 3.06
C CYS A 102 -8.98 20.13 3.82
N LEU A 103 -8.13 21.16 3.88
CA LEU A 103 -8.44 22.43 4.54
C LEU A 103 -9.52 23.22 3.77
N ASP A 104 -9.45 23.27 2.44
CA ASP A 104 -10.44 23.92 1.59
C ASP A 104 -11.84 23.24 1.71
N ALA A 105 -11.87 21.95 2.08
CA ALA A 105 -13.09 21.19 2.33
C ALA A 105 -13.55 21.21 3.80
N ASP A 106 -12.91 22.00 4.69
CA ASP A 106 -13.17 22.00 6.14
C ASP A 106 -13.10 20.58 6.76
N ALA A 107 -12.26 19.71 6.23
CA ALA A 107 -12.12 18.33 6.68
C ALA A 107 -11.51 18.28 8.08
N ARG A 108 -12.19 17.60 9.02
CA ARG A 108 -11.69 17.33 10.37
C ARG A 108 -11.13 15.92 10.52
N LEU A 109 -11.57 15.01 9.65
CA LEU A 109 -11.17 13.62 9.62
C LEU A 109 -10.93 13.21 8.17
N VAL A 110 -9.80 12.53 7.93
CA VAL A 110 -9.47 11.88 6.66
C VAL A 110 -9.41 10.39 6.87
N ALA A 111 -10.30 9.66 6.21
CA ALA A 111 -10.24 8.19 6.14
C ALA A 111 -9.43 7.78 4.91
N LYS A 112 -8.41 6.98 5.11
CA LYS A 112 -7.61 6.47 4.01
C LYS A 112 -7.38 4.95 4.14
N GLY A 113 -7.03 4.31 3.06
CA GLY A 113 -6.71 2.90 3.06
C GLY A 113 -6.00 2.48 1.78
N LYS A 114 -5.17 1.46 1.89
CA LYS A 114 -4.45 0.81 0.78
C LYS A 114 -3.53 1.74 -0.02
N SER A 115 -3.00 2.79 0.61
CA SER A 115 -2.09 3.73 -0.01
C SER A 115 -0.71 3.71 0.64
N MET A 116 0.16 2.81 0.19
CA MET A 116 1.56 2.77 0.61
C MET A 116 2.30 4.07 0.28
N VAL A 117 1.97 4.70 -0.84
CA VAL A 117 2.58 5.99 -1.24
C VAL A 117 2.31 7.07 -0.20
N SER A 118 1.09 7.14 0.35
CA SER A 118 0.77 8.13 1.39
C SER A 118 1.55 7.91 2.69
N GLU A 119 1.94 6.68 3.00
CA GLU A 119 2.81 6.37 4.13
C GLU A 119 4.25 6.76 3.85
N GLU A 120 4.77 6.40 2.66
CA GLU A 120 6.14 6.73 2.24
C GLU A 120 6.39 8.24 2.23
N MET A 121 5.41 9.04 1.79
CA MET A 121 5.52 10.50 1.80
C MET A 121 5.23 11.13 3.17
N GLY A 122 4.80 10.36 4.18
CA GLY A 122 4.56 10.84 5.53
C GLY A 122 3.30 11.70 5.69
N LEU A 123 2.28 11.45 4.87
CA LEU A 123 1.05 12.26 4.80
C LEU A 123 0.31 12.35 6.14
N ASN A 124 0.25 11.26 6.92
CA ASN A 124 -0.46 11.27 8.21
C ASN A 124 0.07 12.36 9.13
N ARG A 125 1.39 12.45 9.27
CA ARG A 125 2.02 13.48 10.10
C ARG A 125 1.67 14.89 9.65
N VAL A 126 1.69 15.15 8.34
CA VAL A 126 1.39 16.49 7.78
C VAL A 126 -0.06 16.89 8.04
N LEU A 127 -1.00 15.95 7.96
CA LEU A 127 -2.42 16.21 8.25
C LEU A 127 -2.66 16.39 9.75
N GLU A 128 -2.06 15.55 10.61
CA GLU A 128 -2.15 15.66 12.07
C GLU A 128 -1.57 17.00 12.58
N GLU A 129 -0.42 17.44 12.04
CA GLU A 129 0.17 18.75 12.34
C GLU A 129 -0.74 19.92 11.91
N ALA A 130 -1.58 19.71 10.91
CA ALA A 130 -2.60 20.67 10.47
C ALA A 130 -3.92 20.58 11.29
N GLY A 131 -3.99 19.70 12.29
CA GLY A 131 -5.18 19.51 13.13
C GLY A 131 -6.27 18.64 12.50
N ILE A 132 -5.93 17.86 11.48
CA ILE A 132 -6.84 16.93 10.80
C ILE A 132 -6.57 15.53 11.32
N GLU A 133 -7.59 14.87 11.86
CA GLU A 133 -7.51 13.46 12.28
C GLU A 133 -7.36 12.53 11.09
N VAL A 134 -6.51 11.50 11.19
CA VAL A 134 -6.32 10.50 10.15
C VAL A 134 -6.69 9.12 10.67
N ALA A 135 -7.59 8.44 9.96
CA ALA A 135 -8.00 7.07 10.28
C ALA A 135 -7.64 6.13 9.13
N GLU A 136 -6.82 5.12 9.44
CA GLU A 136 -6.61 4.00 8.53
C GLU A 136 -7.84 3.10 8.51
N THR A 137 -8.32 2.72 7.34
CA THR A 137 -9.54 1.92 7.19
C THR A 137 -9.26 0.46 6.84
N ASP A 138 -8.02 0.11 6.52
CA ASP A 138 -7.58 -1.28 6.40
C ASP A 138 -7.27 -1.85 7.77
N LEU A 139 -7.74 -3.08 8.05
CA LEU A 139 -7.58 -3.67 9.37
C LEU A 139 -6.11 -3.79 9.79
N GLY A 140 -5.24 -4.21 8.90
CA GLY A 140 -3.80 -4.35 9.20
C GLY A 140 -3.15 -3.01 9.49
N GLU A 141 -3.42 -2.01 8.66
CA GLU A 141 -2.89 -0.65 8.81
C GLU A 141 -3.47 0.04 10.06
N TYR A 142 -4.76 -0.19 10.36
CA TYR A 142 -5.38 0.36 11.57
C TYR A 142 -4.77 -0.22 12.84
N ILE A 143 -4.47 -1.52 12.88
CA ILE A 143 -3.78 -2.14 14.03
C ILE A 143 -2.38 -1.55 14.20
N ILE A 144 -1.64 -1.36 13.10
CA ILE A 144 -0.31 -0.74 13.13
C ILE A 144 -0.39 0.72 13.58
N GLN A 145 -1.40 1.47 13.13
CA GLN A 145 -1.65 2.84 13.56
C GLN A 145 -1.90 2.90 15.08
N LEU A 146 -2.75 2.02 15.62
CA LEU A 146 -3.01 1.95 17.07
C LEU A 146 -1.78 1.55 17.88
N ALA A 147 -0.94 0.64 17.35
CA ALA A 147 0.30 0.23 17.98
C ALA A 147 1.40 1.30 17.89
N GLY A 148 1.29 2.27 17.00
CA GLY A 148 2.31 3.27 16.74
C GLY A 148 3.59 2.69 16.12
N GLU A 149 3.45 1.60 15.38
CA GLU A 149 4.56 0.87 14.76
C GLU A 149 4.74 1.24 13.28
N LEU A 150 5.90 0.88 12.73
CA LEU A 150 6.10 0.98 11.28
C LEU A 150 5.39 -0.16 10.56
N PRO A 151 4.88 0.07 9.34
CA PRO A 151 4.24 -0.97 8.55
C PRO A 151 5.16 -2.18 8.34
N SER A 152 4.76 -3.33 8.86
CA SER A 152 5.51 -4.60 8.76
C SER A 152 4.63 -5.74 8.24
N HIS A 153 3.45 -5.41 7.69
CA HIS A 153 2.52 -6.41 7.19
C HIS A 153 2.89 -6.91 5.80
N ILE A 154 2.55 -8.16 5.53
CA ILE A 154 2.67 -8.72 4.19
C ILE A 154 1.53 -8.18 3.34
N THR A 155 1.84 -7.42 2.30
CA THR A 155 0.84 -6.96 1.34
C THR A 155 0.35 -8.14 0.51
N VAL A 156 -0.86 -8.60 0.79
CA VAL A 156 -1.54 -9.65 0.05
C VAL A 156 -2.73 -9.05 -0.69
N SER A 157 -2.99 -9.53 -1.90
CA SER A 157 -4.23 -9.22 -2.60
C SER A 157 -5.44 -9.67 -1.76
N TYR A 158 -6.21 -8.72 -1.25
CA TYR A 158 -7.33 -8.95 -0.32
C TYR A 158 -8.56 -9.62 -0.95
N THR A 159 -8.55 -9.88 -2.24
CA THR A 159 -9.71 -10.41 -2.95
C THR A 159 -10.22 -11.74 -2.40
N HIS A 160 -9.37 -12.58 -1.84
CA HIS A 160 -9.81 -13.83 -1.23
C HIS A 160 -10.01 -13.75 0.29
N LEU A 161 -9.59 -12.71 0.97
CA LEU A 161 -9.90 -12.50 2.39
C LEU A 161 -11.30 -11.96 2.61
N THR A 162 -11.92 -11.34 1.60
CA THR A 162 -13.30 -10.85 1.66
C THR A 162 -14.35 -11.93 1.36
N LEU A 163 -13.97 -13.06 0.78
CA LEU A 163 -14.88 -14.15 0.44
C LEU A 163 -15.49 -14.87 1.65
N PRO A 164 -14.78 -15.12 2.78
CA PRO A 164 -15.35 -15.75 3.97
C PRO A 164 -16.35 -14.87 4.72
N THR A 165 -16.21 -13.56 4.69
CA THR A 165 -17.10 -12.62 5.41
C THR A 165 -18.50 -12.52 4.82
N LYS A 166 -18.72 -12.93 3.57
CA LYS A 166 -20.04 -13.02 2.96
C LYS A 166 -20.86 -14.24 3.39
N ARG A 167 -20.33 -15.12 4.23
CA ARG A 167 -21.02 -16.32 4.74
C ARG A 167 -21.58 -16.17 6.14
N ILE A 168 -21.52 -14.98 6.73
CA ILE A 168 -22.03 -14.71 8.09
C ILE A 168 -23.19 -13.69 7.99
N VAL A 169 -24.13 -13.94 7.10
CA VAL A 169 -25.46 -13.30 7.11
C VAL A 169 -26.50 -14.38 6.81
#